data_2840ad475ef8cf0c349321cea807fbad
#
_entry.id   2840ad475ef8cf0c349321cea807fbad
#
_cell.length_a   1.000
_cell.length_b   1.000
_cell.length_c   1.000
_cell.angle_alpha   90.00
_cell.angle_beta   90.00
_cell.angle_gamma   90.00
#
_symmetry.space_group_name_H-M   'P 1'
#
loop_
_entity.id
_entity.type
_entity.pdbx_description
1 polymer ?
#
loop_
_entity_poly.entity_id
_entity_poly.type
_entity_poly.pdbx_seq_one_letter_code
_entity_poly.pdbx_strand_id
1 'polypeptide(L)'
;LEVVQRSNWIGRLLTSAYLRQSGITTNHLPAISIGLRTKRPDERRSSNRLIRLKTFLSAIEDAADAGMKEHDRLMLAREQMQRKLRGRRSNSRLPQLVDMMMRSPLVSSQMVEKELAVTQQGALKLISDLNLREITGRGRFRAWGVL
;
A
#
# COMPACT_ATOMS: atom_id res chain seq x y z
N LEU A 1 -26.18 -6.46 -2.20
CA LEU A 1 -25.23 -5.34 -2.45
C LEU A 1 -25.83 -4.20 -3.30
N GLU A 2 -27.12 -4.27 -3.59
CA GLU A 2 -27.89 -3.21 -4.27
C GLU A 2 -28.38 -2.12 -3.31
N VAL A 3 -28.02 -2.20 -2.04
CA VAL A 3 -28.55 -1.35 -0.96
C VAL A 3 -28.20 0.13 -1.14
N VAL A 4 -27.22 0.46 -1.98
CA VAL A 4 -26.84 1.86 -2.23
C VAL A 4 -26.61 2.07 -3.73
N GLN A 5 -27.71 2.25 -4.46
CA GLN A 5 -27.72 2.42 -5.92
C GLN A 5 -26.82 3.57 -6.43
N ARG A 6 -26.58 4.60 -5.60
CA ARG A 6 -25.77 5.78 -5.97
C ARG A 6 -24.33 5.76 -5.46
N SER A 7 -23.97 4.82 -4.58
CA SER A 7 -22.65 4.80 -3.92
C SER A 7 -22.07 3.38 -3.88
N ASN A 8 -21.78 2.82 -5.03
CA ASN A 8 -21.24 1.45 -5.18
C ASN A 8 -19.95 1.19 -4.37
N TRP A 9 -19.22 2.23 -3.98
CA TRP A 9 -18.04 2.11 -3.14
C TRP A 9 -18.38 1.71 -1.70
N ILE A 10 -19.54 2.14 -1.16
CA ILE A 10 -19.99 1.76 0.19
C ILE A 10 -20.22 0.25 0.27
N GLY A 11 -20.85 -0.35 -0.74
CA GLY A 11 -21.05 -1.80 -0.79
C GLY A 11 -19.74 -2.58 -0.71
N ARG A 12 -18.70 -2.12 -1.42
CA ARG A 12 -17.36 -2.73 -1.37
C ARG A 12 -16.71 -2.57 0.01
N LEU A 13 -16.85 -1.40 0.62
CA LEU A 13 -16.33 -1.13 1.95
C LEU A 13 -17.03 -2.00 3.01
N LEU A 14 -18.36 -2.11 2.95
CA LEU A 14 -19.13 -2.97 3.84
C LEU A 14 -18.76 -4.45 3.68
N THR A 15 -18.55 -4.92 2.45
CA THR A 15 -18.08 -6.29 2.21
C THR A 15 -16.70 -6.50 2.83
N SER A 16 -15.78 -5.57 2.64
CA SER A 16 -14.45 -5.64 3.25
C SER A 16 -14.50 -5.63 4.77
N ALA A 17 -15.38 -4.81 5.36
CA ALA A 17 -15.61 -4.77 6.80
C ALA A 17 -16.21 -6.09 7.31
N TYR A 18 -17.16 -6.69 6.59
CA TYR A 18 -17.75 -7.98 6.91
C TYR A 18 -16.71 -9.11 6.88
N LEU A 19 -15.86 -9.17 5.86
CA LEU A 19 -14.77 -10.16 5.77
C LEU A 19 -13.81 -10.05 6.96
N ARG A 20 -13.54 -8.83 7.40
CA ARG A 20 -12.72 -8.59 8.62
C ARG A 20 -13.47 -9.02 9.88
N GLN A 21 -14.73 -8.69 10.03
CA GLN A 21 -15.55 -9.08 11.19
C GLN A 21 -15.70 -10.60 11.29
N SER A 22 -15.77 -11.29 10.14
CA SER A 22 -15.86 -12.75 10.06
C SER A 22 -14.49 -13.45 10.28
N GLY A 23 -13.42 -12.73 10.57
CA GLY A 23 -12.09 -13.29 10.80
C GLY A 23 -11.37 -13.81 9.55
N ILE A 24 -11.93 -13.58 8.35
CA ILE A 24 -11.30 -13.98 7.08
C ILE A 24 -10.08 -13.10 6.79
N THR A 25 -10.15 -11.82 7.18
CA THR A 25 -8.99 -10.91 7.16
C THR A 25 -8.78 -10.32 8.55
N THR A 26 -7.51 -10.12 8.96
CA THR A 26 -7.20 -9.79 10.37
C THR A 26 -7.00 -8.30 10.61
N ASN A 27 -6.06 -7.66 9.92
CA ASN A 27 -5.60 -6.31 10.30
C ASN A 27 -6.19 -5.20 9.44
N HIS A 28 -6.28 -5.38 8.12
CA HIS A 28 -6.71 -4.35 7.18
C HIS A 28 -7.94 -4.79 6.40
N LEU A 29 -8.67 -3.79 5.87
CA LEU A 29 -9.77 -4.05 4.95
C LEU A 29 -9.19 -4.49 3.60
N PRO A 30 -9.64 -5.64 3.03
CA PRO A 30 -9.15 -6.09 1.73
C PRO A 30 -9.58 -5.14 0.62
N ALA A 31 -8.66 -4.81 -0.28
CA ALA A 31 -8.89 -3.88 -1.38
C ALA A 31 -9.58 -4.56 -2.58
N ILE A 32 -10.81 -5.05 -2.38
CA ILE A 32 -11.61 -5.79 -3.40
C ILE A 32 -11.72 -5.01 -4.72
N SER A 33 -11.65 -3.68 -4.66
CA SER A 33 -11.68 -2.82 -5.85
C SER A 33 -10.54 -3.11 -6.83
N ILE A 34 -9.40 -3.62 -6.38
CA ILE A 34 -8.27 -4.00 -7.24
C ILE A 34 -8.67 -5.16 -8.14
N GLY A 35 -9.20 -6.25 -7.56
CA GLY A 35 -9.66 -7.39 -8.34
C GLY A 35 -10.90 -7.09 -9.21
N LEU A 36 -11.79 -6.19 -8.77
CA LEU A 36 -12.91 -5.77 -9.60
C LEU A 36 -12.49 -5.00 -10.88
N ARG A 37 -11.33 -4.37 -10.90
CA ARG A 37 -10.83 -3.69 -12.10
C ARG A 37 -10.43 -4.66 -13.21
N THR A 38 -10.05 -5.90 -12.86
CA THR A 38 -9.67 -6.93 -13.83
C THR A 38 -10.89 -7.57 -14.51
N LYS A 39 -12.09 -7.43 -13.93
CA LYS A 39 -13.31 -8.06 -14.43
C LYS A 39 -14.05 -7.18 -15.43
N ARG A 40 -14.68 -7.79 -16.41
CA ARG A 40 -15.45 -7.10 -17.45
C ARG A 40 -16.66 -6.37 -16.86
N PRO A 41 -16.98 -5.15 -17.34
CA PRO A 41 -18.12 -4.36 -16.84
C PRO A 41 -19.47 -5.05 -17.02
N ASP A 42 -19.67 -5.76 -18.13
CA ASP A 42 -20.89 -6.51 -18.43
C ASP A 42 -21.13 -7.66 -17.45
N GLU A 43 -20.11 -8.40 -17.06
CA GLU A 43 -20.19 -9.46 -16.07
C GLU A 43 -20.51 -8.89 -14.67
N ARG A 44 -19.85 -7.80 -14.29
CA ARG A 44 -20.08 -7.14 -12.98
C ARG A 44 -21.49 -6.58 -12.84
N ARG A 45 -22.12 -6.20 -13.96
CA ARG A 45 -23.46 -5.60 -14.03
C ARG A 45 -24.52 -6.53 -14.61
N SER A 46 -24.19 -7.79 -14.84
CA SER A 46 -25.09 -8.77 -15.41
C SER A 46 -26.41 -8.83 -14.64
N SER A 47 -27.54 -8.93 -15.34
CA SER A 47 -28.84 -9.20 -14.73
C SER A 47 -28.89 -10.57 -14.04
N ASN A 48 -28.08 -11.51 -14.52
CA ASN A 48 -27.97 -12.83 -13.93
C ASN A 48 -27.17 -12.79 -12.61
N ARG A 49 -27.86 -13.09 -11.50
CA ARG A 49 -27.27 -13.10 -10.15
C ARG A 49 -26.07 -14.05 -10.03
N LEU A 50 -26.13 -15.22 -10.67
CA LEU A 50 -25.07 -16.22 -10.56
C LEU A 50 -23.78 -15.72 -11.25
N ILE A 51 -23.90 -15.08 -12.40
CA ILE A 51 -22.75 -14.46 -13.11
C ILE A 51 -22.13 -13.39 -12.21
N ARG A 52 -22.94 -12.48 -11.66
CA ARG A 52 -22.42 -11.45 -10.74
C ARG A 52 -21.68 -12.03 -9.53
N LEU A 53 -22.23 -13.05 -8.90
CA LEU A 53 -21.60 -13.70 -7.73
C LEU A 53 -20.27 -14.35 -8.10
N LYS A 54 -20.23 -15.12 -9.20
CA LYS A 54 -18.99 -15.75 -9.69
C LYS A 54 -17.93 -14.71 -10.00
N THR A 55 -18.30 -13.64 -10.72
CA THR A 55 -17.40 -12.53 -11.04
C THR A 55 -16.88 -11.84 -9.79
N PHE A 56 -17.73 -11.66 -8.78
CA PHE A 56 -17.34 -11.03 -7.52
C PHE A 56 -16.38 -11.93 -6.71
N LEU A 57 -16.62 -13.22 -6.62
CA LEU A 57 -15.72 -14.17 -5.96
C LEU A 57 -14.36 -14.22 -6.65
N SER A 58 -14.36 -14.33 -7.97
CA SER A 58 -13.11 -14.27 -8.75
C SER A 58 -12.38 -12.93 -8.61
N ALA A 59 -13.10 -11.82 -8.38
CA ALA A 59 -12.47 -10.54 -8.08
C ALA A 59 -11.83 -10.50 -6.69
N ILE A 60 -12.37 -11.21 -5.70
CA ILE A 60 -11.73 -11.34 -4.38
C ILE A 60 -10.42 -12.14 -4.52
N GLU A 61 -10.42 -13.21 -5.28
CA GLU A 61 -9.23 -14.01 -5.59
C GLU A 61 -8.14 -13.17 -6.26
N ASP A 62 -8.48 -12.44 -7.34
CA ASP A 62 -7.52 -11.53 -7.99
C ASP A 62 -6.99 -10.45 -7.05
N ALA A 63 -7.82 -9.95 -6.13
CA ALA A 63 -7.40 -8.96 -5.14
C ALA A 63 -6.43 -9.57 -4.11
N ALA A 64 -6.64 -10.82 -3.71
CA ALA A 64 -5.74 -11.56 -2.83
C ALA A 64 -4.38 -11.80 -3.50
N ASP A 65 -4.38 -12.26 -4.75
CA ASP A 65 -3.16 -12.47 -5.53
C ASP A 65 -2.36 -11.16 -5.72
N ALA A 66 -3.06 -10.06 -6.03
CA ALA A 66 -2.41 -8.75 -6.13
C ALA A 66 -1.81 -8.31 -4.77
N GLY A 67 -2.51 -8.60 -3.67
CA GLY A 67 -2.03 -8.33 -2.32
C GLY A 67 -0.77 -9.13 -1.97
N MET A 68 -0.73 -10.41 -2.32
CA MET A 68 0.46 -11.26 -2.12
C MET A 68 1.66 -10.77 -2.91
N LYS A 69 1.48 -10.43 -4.19
CA LYS A 69 2.54 -9.86 -5.02
C LYS A 69 3.09 -8.55 -4.45
N GLU A 70 2.22 -7.70 -3.94
CA GLU A 70 2.63 -6.44 -3.31
C GLU A 70 3.37 -6.68 -1.99
N HIS A 71 2.90 -7.65 -1.18
CA HIS A 71 3.59 -8.07 0.05
C HIS A 71 5.02 -8.53 -0.26
N ASP A 72 5.19 -9.43 -1.22
CA ASP A 72 6.51 -9.96 -1.59
C ASP A 72 7.44 -8.85 -2.08
N ARG A 73 6.91 -7.90 -2.87
CA ARG A 73 7.64 -6.73 -3.33
C ARG A 73 8.13 -5.85 -2.17
N LEU A 74 7.26 -5.60 -1.20
CA LEU A 74 7.60 -4.79 -0.02
C LEU A 74 8.61 -5.52 0.88
N MET A 75 8.47 -6.83 1.05
CA MET A 75 9.44 -7.63 1.80
C MET A 75 10.83 -7.60 1.17
N LEU A 76 10.91 -7.76 -0.15
CA LEU A 76 12.16 -7.65 -0.89
C LEU A 76 12.80 -6.24 -0.74
N ALA A 77 11.99 -5.20 -0.85
CA ALA A 77 12.45 -3.83 -0.67
C ALA A 77 12.98 -3.58 0.75
N ARG A 78 12.29 -4.12 1.77
CA ARG A 78 12.73 -4.06 3.17
C ARG A 78 14.09 -4.74 3.36
N GLU A 79 14.25 -5.94 2.82
CA GLU A 79 15.53 -6.66 2.88
C GLU A 79 16.68 -5.87 2.21
N GLN A 80 16.42 -5.29 1.04
CA GLN A 80 17.40 -4.46 0.34
C GLN A 80 17.81 -3.24 1.17
N MET A 81 16.84 -2.55 1.80
CA MET A 81 17.13 -1.44 2.69
C MET A 81 17.90 -1.90 3.95
N GLN A 82 17.51 -3.02 4.54
CA GLN A 82 18.22 -3.57 5.70
C GLN A 82 19.67 -3.97 5.38
N ARG A 83 19.95 -4.48 4.19
CA ARG A 83 21.34 -4.75 3.74
C ARG A 83 22.20 -3.48 3.74
N LYS A 84 21.61 -2.31 3.40
CA LYS A 84 22.30 -1.01 3.44
C LYS A 84 22.59 -0.50 4.85
N LEU A 85 21.89 -1.06 5.86
CA LEU A 85 22.15 -0.72 7.26
C LEU A 85 23.38 -1.47 7.83
N ARG A 86 23.80 -2.57 7.22
CA ARG A 86 24.95 -3.35 7.68
C ARG A 86 26.21 -2.49 7.64
N GLY A 87 26.94 -2.44 8.76
CA GLY A 87 28.17 -1.66 8.91
C GLY A 87 27.94 -0.17 9.22
N ARG A 88 26.69 0.28 9.40
CA ARG A 88 26.39 1.64 9.85
C ARG A 88 26.51 1.75 11.38
N ARG A 89 26.81 2.96 11.87
CA ARG A 89 26.93 3.24 13.33
C ARG A 89 25.61 2.96 14.04
N SER A 90 25.70 2.45 15.26
CA SER A 90 24.53 2.08 16.09
C SER A 90 23.57 3.23 16.38
N ASN A 91 24.05 4.48 16.39
CA ASN A 91 23.25 5.69 16.60
C ASN A 91 22.67 6.29 15.30
N SER A 92 22.75 5.58 14.18
CA SER A 92 22.17 6.01 12.93
C SER A 92 20.64 6.04 13.00
N ARG A 93 20.01 7.08 12.42
CA ARG A 93 18.55 7.16 12.25
C ARG A 93 18.01 6.38 11.04
N LEU A 94 18.89 5.71 10.30
CA LEU A 94 18.52 4.93 9.11
C LEU A 94 17.50 3.79 9.39
N PRO A 95 17.61 3.00 10.48
CA PRO A 95 16.59 1.98 10.77
C PRO A 95 15.19 2.58 10.92
N GLN A 96 15.08 3.71 11.62
CA GLN A 96 13.81 4.42 11.80
C GLN A 96 13.26 4.94 10.47
N LEU A 97 14.12 5.40 9.56
CA LEU A 97 13.71 5.79 8.22
C LEU A 97 13.19 4.58 7.41
N VAL A 98 13.82 3.41 7.51
CA VAL A 98 13.32 2.18 6.87
C VAL A 98 11.92 1.83 7.38
N ASP A 99 11.69 1.86 8.69
CA ASP A 99 10.38 1.59 9.26
C ASP A 99 9.32 2.62 8.81
N MET A 100 9.70 3.88 8.69
CA MET A 100 8.84 4.94 8.16
C MET A 100 8.47 4.69 6.70
N MET A 101 9.45 4.30 5.86
CA MET A 101 9.24 3.97 4.46
C MET A 101 8.32 2.76 4.27
N MET A 102 8.39 1.78 5.18
CA MET A 102 7.51 0.59 5.14
C MET A 102 6.08 0.89 5.60
N ARG A 103 5.88 1.91 6.45
CA ARG A 103 4.53 2.32 6.92
C ARG A 103 3.82 3.27 5.97
N SER A 104 4.57 4.03 5.17
CA SER A 104 4.04 5.11 4.34
C SER A 104 4.40 4.92 2.88
N PRO A 105 3.42 4.96 1.94
CA PRO A 105 3.69 4.76 0.51
C PRO A 105 4.55 5.87 -0.09
N LEU A 106 4.49 7.06 0.50
CA LEU A 106 5.26 8.24 0.12
C LEU A 106 5.77 8.96 1.37
N VAL A 107 7.04 9.32 1.38
CA VAL A 107 7.69 10.03 2.47
C VAL A 107 8.36 11.29 1.94
N SER A 108 8.01 12.46 2.50
CA SER A 108 8.68 13.74 2.19
C SER A 108 9.81 14.03 3.16
N SER A 109 10.74 14.93 2.78
CA SER A 109 11.81 15.38 3.70
C SER A 109 11.24 15.98 4.99
N GLN A 110 10.16 16.75 4.92
CA GLN A 110 9.50 17.32 6.09
C GLN A 110 8.95 16.27 7.05
N MET A 111 8.41 15.16 6.53
CA MET A 111 7.97 14.04 7.36
C MET A 111 9.15 13.41 8.09
N VAL A 112 10.29 13.21 7.39
CA VAL A 112 11.51 12.67 7.99
C VAL A 112 12.08 13.62 9.06
N GLU A 113 12.14 14.91 8.79
CA GLU A 113 12.57 15.94 9.75
C GLU A 113 11.77 15.87 11.04
N LYS A 114 10.44 15.86 10.90
CA LYS A 114 9.51 15.85 12.04
C LYS A 114 9.57 14.55 12.83
N GLU A 115 9.55 13.40 12.15
CA GLU A 115 9.45 12.10 12.82
C GLU A 115 10.78 11.66 13.42
N LEU A 116 11.90 11.95 12.75
CA LEU A 116 13.22 11.55 13.21
C LEU A 116 13.95 12.65 14.00
N ALA A 117 13.34 13.82 14.19
CA ALA A 117 13.93 14.97 14.87
C ALA A 117 15.32 15.34 14.31
N VAL A 118 15.43 15.46 12.98
CA VAL A 118 16.65 15.81 12.26
C VAL A 118 16.47 17.12 11.48
N THR A 119 17.55 17.74 11.10
CA THR A 119 17.51 18.93 10.21
C THR A 119 17.12 18.52 8.79
N GLN A 120 16.67 19.47 7.96
CA GLN A 120 16.36 19.25 6.55
C GLN A 120 17.53 18.60 5.78
N GLN A 121 18.75 19.10 6.01
CA GLN A 121 19.96 18.52 5.41
C GLN A 121 20.20 17.09 5.90
N GLY A 122 19.97 16.83 7.20
CA GLY A 122 20.04 15.50 7.79
C GLY A 122 19.03 14.53 7.18
N ALA A 123 17.79 14.99 6.98
CA ALA A 123 16.73 14.19 6.33
C ALA A 123 17.10 13.83 4.89
N LEU A 124 17.55 14.80 4.08
CA LEU A 124 17.97 14.55 2.70
C LEU A 124 19.18 13.61 2.62
N LYS A 125 20.13 13.74 3.57
CA LYS A 125 21.28 12.82 3.66
C LYS A 125 20.83 11.38 3.97
N LEU A 126 19.93 11.19 4.93
CA LEU A 126 19.39 9.87 5.27
C LEU A 126 18.66 9.24 4.07
N ILE A 127 17.86 10.03 3.35
CA ILE A 127 17.16 9.59 2.13
C ILE A 127 18.16 9.18 1.05
N SER A 128 19.21 9.98 0.84
CA SER A 128 20.29 9.68 -0.11
C SER A 128 21.06 8.42 0.27
N ASP A 129 21.37 8.23 1.56
CA ASP A 129 22.08 7.05 2.08
C ASP A 129 21.33 5.74 1.83
N LEU A 130 19.99 5.77 1.83
CA LEU A 130 19.15 4.65 1.45
C LEU A 130 18.98 4.50 -0.08
N ASN A 131 19.44 5.50 -0.86
CA ASN A 131 19.26 5.53 -2.31
C ASN A 131 17.80 5.31 -2.72
N LEU A 132 16.88 6.05 -2.07
CA LEU A 132 15.46 5.97 -2.32
C LEU A 132 15.11 6.64 -3.64
N ARG A 133 14.15 6.05 -4.36
CA ARG A 133 13.66 6.64 -5.61
C ARG A 133 12.74 7.82 -5.32
N GLU A 134 13.02 8.96 -5.94
CA GLU A 134 12.09 10.08 -5.97
C GLU A 134 10.92 9.77 -6.92
N ILE A 135 9.69 9.96 -6.43
CA ILE A 135 8.47 9.60 -7.16
C ILE A 135 7.80 10.82 -7.77
N THR A 136 7.92 11.99 -7.14
CA THR A 136 7.12 13.15 -7.51
C THR A 136 7.69 14.02 -8.62
N GLY A 137 9.00 14.04 -8.83
CA GLY A 137 9.67 14.84 -9.87
C GLY A 137 9.41 16.36 -9.79
N ARG A 138 8.89 16.88 -8.65
CA ARG A 138 8.55 18.30 -8.45
C ARG A 138 9.53 18.94 -7.49
N GLY A 139 10.21 20.02 -7.92
CA GLY A 139 11.26 20.67 -7.15
C GLY A 139 10.88 21.14 -5.73
N ARG A 140 9.62 21.50 -5.49
CA ARG A 140 9.15 22.04 -4.20
C ARG A 140 8.54 21.01 -3.25
N PHE A 141 7.99 19.92 -3.79
CA PHE A 141 7.31 18.87 -3.02
C PHE A 141 7.87 17.51 -3.41
N ARG A 142 9.11 17.27 -3.00
CA ARG A 142 9.79 16.01 -3.27
C ARG A 142 9.32 14.95 -2.30
N ALA A 143 8.95 13.79 -2.83
CA ALA A 143 8.62 12.62 -2.04
C ALA A 143 9.29 11.37 -2.62
N TRP A 144 9.65 10.48 -1.72
CA TRP A 144 10.33 9.23 -2.00
C TRP A 144 9.45 8.07 -1.55
N GLY A 145 9.60 6.95 -2.23
CA GLY A 145 8.84 5.74 -1.93
C GLY A 145 9.63 4.49 -2.25
N VAL A 146 9.03 3.35 -1.90
CA VAL A 146 9.57 2.01 -2.10
C VAL A 146 9.11 1.44 -3.46
N LEU A 147 8.52 2.26 -4.33
CA LEU A 147 7.97 1.85 -5.63
C LEU A 147 9.05 1.68 -6.70
#